data_57baa5fee3fb231a93594c40dd753239
#
_entry.id   57baa5fee3fb231a93594c40dd753239
#
_cell.length_a   1.000
_cell.length_b   1.000
_cell.length_c   1.000
_cell.angle_alpha   90.00
_cell.angle_beta   90.00
_cell.angle_gamma   90.00
#
_symmetry.space_group_name_H-M   'P 1'
#
loop_
_entity.id
_entity.type
_entity.pdbx_description
1 polymer ?
#
loop_
_entity_poly.entity_id
_entity_poly.type
_entity_poly.pdbx_seq_one_letter_code
_entity_poly.pdbx_strand_id
1 'polypeptide(L)'
;MSKYNDEDLVFKSDSLLKVNLNDEQVRKLIIAAKIKELKKNPNSDQYIEILKLDPKNPIALYALHMQTGKLHHQKSFKNGQWDAIQSFYKAAAQIDTLGEPYYWIGKSYEKKDEMDFDSALESYDKALELSLTDSTRKMVETALIELTKKKTIYKDFWK
;
A
#
# COMPACT_ATOMS: atom_id res chain seq x y z
N MET A 1 21.65 -12.19 21.99
CA MET A 1 21.28 -13.12 20.91
C MET A 1 19.82 -13.55 21.08
N SER A 2 19.04 -13.50 20.00
CA SER A 2 17.68 -14.06 20.05
C SER A 2 17.73 -15.57 20.23
N LYS A 3 16.94 -16.11 21.16
CA LYS A 3 16.80 -17.56 21.41
C LYS A 3 16.16 -18.29 20.21
N TYR A 4 15.49 -17.57 19.33
CA TYR A 4 14.72 -18.10 18.21
C TYR A 4 15.23 -17.50 16.90
N ASN A 5 15.22 -18.27 15.81
CA ASN A 5 15.47 -17.75 14.47
C ASN A 5 14.20 -17.15 13.86
N ASP A 6 14.35 -16.36 12.78
CA ASP A 6 13.22 -15.66 12.13
C ASP A 6 12.16 -16.63 11.59
N GLU A 7 12.56 -17.80 11.05
CA GLU A 7 11.64 -18.81 10.54
C GLU A 7 10.80 -19.41 11.65
N ASP A 8 11.41 -19.76 12.78
CA ASP A 8 10.69 -20.25 13.94
C ASP A 8 9.67 -19.23 14.46
N LEU A 9 10.03 -17.95 14.46
CA LEU A 9 9.14 -16.87 14.91
C LEU A 9 7.94 -16.67 13.97
N VAL A 10 8.10 -16.87 12.66
CA VAL A 10 7.01 -16.76 11.69
C VAL A 10 6.10 -18.00 11.73
N PHE A 11 6.67 -19.21 11.61
CA PHE A 11 5.89 -20.45 11.45
C PHE A 11 5.42 -21.05 12.76
N LYS A 12 6.11 -20.80 13.86
CA LYS A 12 5.76 -21.33 15.20
C LYS A 12 5.22 -20.27 16.15
N SER A 13 4.85 -19.09 15.62
CA SER A 13 4.44 -17.95 16.46
C SER A 13 3.27 -18.28 17.40
N ASP A 14 2.26 -19.04 16.95
CA ASP A 14 1.11 -19.41 17.78
C ASP A 14 1.51 -20.29 18.98
N SER A 15 2.42 -21.25 18.75
CA SER A 15 2.95 -22.10 19.82
C SER A 15 3.82 -21.30 20.80
N LEU A 16 4.67 -20.40 20.29
CA LEU A 16 5.50 -19.53 21.11
C LEU A 16 4.66 -18.56 21.95
N LEU A 17 3.58 -18.01 21.38
CA LEU A 17 2.65 -17.13 22.09
C LEU A 17 1.88 -17.86 23.19
N LYS A 18 1.45 -19.11 22.97
CA LYS A 18 0.78 -19.92 24.00
C LYS A 18 1.65 -20.14 25.23
N VAL A 19 2.95 -20.37 25.02
CA VAL A 19 3.91 -20.64 26.10
C VAL A 19 4.38 -19.33 26.75
N ASN A 20 4.48 -18.22 26.00
CA ASN A 20 5.07 -16.95 26.43
C ASN A 20 4.07 -15.78 26.32
N LEU A 21 2.80 -16.01 26.64
CA LEU A 21 1.71 -15.05 26.45
C LEU A 21 1.97 -13.67 27.09
N ASN A 22 2.65 -13.66 28.22
CA ASN A 22 2.97 -12.46 28.98
C ASN A 22 4.40 -11.93 28.73
N ASP A 23 5.17 -12.56 27.81
CA ASP A 23 6.51 -12.12 27.49
C ASP A 23 6.45 -11.09 26.35
N GLU A 24 6.53 -9.80 26.70
CA GLU A 24 6.52 -8.69 25.76
C GLU A 24 7.70 -8.75 24.79
N GLN A 25 8.86 -9.24 25.23
CA GLN A 25 10.03 -9.36 24.37
C GLN A 25 9.80 -10.41 23.27
N VAL A 26 9.23 -11.56 23.60
CA VAL A 26 8.86 -12.59 22.61
C VAL A 26 7.85 -12.03 21.62
N ARG A 27 6.85 -11.30 22.09
CA ARG A 27 5.87 -10.64 21.20
C ARG A 27 6.54 -9.68 20.21
N LYS A 28 7.45 -8.82 20.68
CA LYS A 28 8.21 -7.90 19.82
C LYS A 28 9.06 -8.62 18.77
N LEU A 29 9.71 -9.73 19.15
CA LEU A 29 10.50 -10.54 18.22
C LEU A 29 9.61 -11.21 17.15
N ILE A 30 8.44 -11.71 17.51
CA ILE A 30 7.48 -12.29 16.58
C ILE A 30 7.00 -11.22 15.59
N ILE A 31 6.63 -10.05 16.07
CA ILE A 31 6.21 -8.93 15.23
C ILE A 31 7.33 -8.53 14.26
N ALA A 32 8.56 -8.39 14.74
CA ALA A 32 9.70 -8.03 13.91
C ALA A 32 9.96 -9.08 12.79
N ALA A 33 9.88 -10.36 13.10
CA ALA A 33 10.03 -11.43 12.11
C ALA A 33 8.92 -11.41 11.05
N LYS A 34 7.66 -11.21 11.47
CA LYS A 34 6.52 -11.09 10.56
C LYS A 34 6.61 -9.84 9.68
N ILE A 35 7.09 -8.72 10.19
CA ILE A 35 7.35 -7.50 9.40
C ILE A 35 8.42 -7.77 8.34
N LYS A 36 9.49 -8.47 8.69
CA LYS A 36 10.55 -8.83 7.75
C LYS A 36 10.01 -9.72 6.61
N GLU A 37 9.15 -10.67 6.93
CA GLU A 37 8.49 -11.51 5.93
C GLU A 37 7.53 -10.71 5.06
N LEU A 38 6.73 -9.82 5.64
CA LEU A 38 5.83 -8.93 4.91
C LEU A 38 6.58 -8.02 3.94
N LYS A 39 7.77 -7.53 4.30
CA LYS A 39 8.62 -6.73 3.41
C LYS A 39 9.16 -7.54 2.23
N LYS A 40 9.46 -8.82 2.42
CA LYS A 40 9.87 -9.72 1.32
C LYS A 40 8.70 -10.07 0.40
N ASN A 41 7.52 -10.28 0.97
CA ASN A 41 6.31 -10.62 0.25
C ASN A 41 5.13 -9.71 0.67
N PRO A 42 5.00 -8.52 0.05
CA PRO A 42 3.96 -7.55 0.42
C PRO A 42 2.51 -8.04 0.22
N ASN A 43 2.32 -9.10 -0.55
CA ASN A 43 1.01 -9.71 -0.78
C ASN A 43 0.65 -10.81 0.23
N SER A 44 1.54 -11.10 1.18
CA SER A 44 1.26 -12.09 2.23
C SER A 44 0.29 -11.57 3.28
N ASP A 45 -0.44 -12.48 3.93
CA ASP A 45 -1.41 -12.14 4.99
C ASP A 45 -0.74 -11.87 6.36
N GLN A 46 0.59 -11.74 6.41
CA GLN A 46 1.31 -11.51 7.66
C GLN A 46 0.86 -10.24 8.39
N TYR A 47 0.37 -9.22 7.66
CA TYR A 47 -0.16 -8.01 8.28
C TYR A 47 -1.36 -8.28 9.19
N ILE A 48 -2.18 -9.29 8.89
CA ILE A 48 -3.32 -9.69 9.74
C ILE A 48 -2.81 -10.20 11.08
N GLU A 49 -1.81 -11.07 11.05
CA GLU A 49 -1.20 -11.63 12.25
C GLU A 49 -0.47 -10.56 13.09
N ILE A 50 0.19 -9.60 12.44
CA ILE A 50 0.81 -8.47 13.11
C ILE A 50 -0.26 -7.63 13.83
N LEU A 51 -1.40 -7.33 13.18
CA LEU A 51 -2.48 -6.53 13.76
C LEU A 51 -3.18 -7.21 14.94
N LYS A 52 -3.18 -8.54 15.03
CA LYS A 52 -3.66 -9.27 16.21
C LYS A 52 -2.75 -9.02 17.42
N LEU A 53 -1.46 -8.82 17.21
CA LEU A 53 -0.46 -8.62 18.25
C LEU A 53 -0.24 -7.13 18.57
N ASP A 54 -0.32 -6.29 17.56
CA ASP A 54 -0.16 -4.83 17.62
C ASP A 54 -1.17 -4.16 16.66
N PRO A 55 -2.38 -3.84 17.13
CA PRO A 55 -3.44 -3.27 16.31
C PRO A 55 -3.13 -1.90 15.69
N LYS A 56 -2.12 -1.20 16.19
CA LYS A 56 -1.70 0.12 15.71
C LYS A 56 -0.39 0.09 14.93
N ASN A 57 0.11 -1.09 14.59
CA ASN A 57 1.36 -1.21 13.83
C ASN A 57 1.25 -0.51 12.46
N PRO A 58 2.05 0.54 12.19
CA PRO A 58 1.89 1.35 10.97
C PRO A 58 2.23 0.56 9.70
N ILE A 59 3.18 -0.36 9.75
CA ILE A 59 3.56 -1.18 8.60
C ILE A 59 2.43 -2.14 8.23
N ALA A 60 1.80 -2.76 9.23
CA ALA A 60 0.69 -3.67 9.01
C ALA A 60 -0.59 -2.93 8.58
N LEU A 61 -0.87 -1.75 9.14
CA LEU A 61 -1.97 -0.90 8.71
C LEU A 61 -1.77 -0.38 7.27
N TYR A 62 -0.54 -0.01 6.91
CA TYR A 62 -0.21 0.35 5.53
C TYR A 62 -0.54 -0.81 4.59
N ALA A 63 -0.09 -2.03 4.89
CA ALA A 63 -0.36 -3.20 4.06
C ALA A 63 -1.87 -3.49 3.96
N LEU A 64 -2.60 -3.43 5.06
CA LEU A 64 -4.06 -3.60 5.09
C LEU A 64 -4.76 -2.60 4.16
N HIS A 65 -4.43 -1.32 4.28
CA HIS A 65 -5.07 -0.27 3.48
C HIS A 65 -4.68 -0.35 2.00
N MET A 66 -3.45 -0.74 1.68
CA MET A 66 -3.01 -0.99 0.31
C MET A 66 -3.78 -2.16 -0.32
N GLN A 67 -3.93 -3.28 0.40
CA GLN A 67 -4.69 -4.44 -0.09
C GLN A 67 -6.17 -4.10 -0.27
N THR A 68 -6.77 -3.42 0.70
CA THR A 68 -8.17 -2.98 0.64
C THR A 68 -8.38 -2.03 -0.55
N GLY A 69 -7.48 -1.08 -0.75
CA GLY A 69 -7.53 -0.14 -1.89
C GLY A 69 -7.45 -0.88 -3.23
N LYS A 70 -6.53 -1.83 -3.38
CA LYS A 70 -6.38 -2.63 -4.61
C LYS A 70 -7.63 -3.46 -4.90
N LEU A 71 -8.26 -4.05 -3.88
CA LEU A 71 -9.53 -4.78 -4.04
C LEU A 71 -10.67 -3.86 -4.51
N HIS A 72 -10.80 -2.67 -3.94
CA HIS A 72 -11.78 -1.69 -4.40
C HIS A 72 -11.48 -1.20 -5.82
N HIS A 73 -10.21 -0.95 -6.15
CA HIS A 73 -9.79 -0.52 -7.48
C HIS A 73 -10.14 -1.53 -8.57
N GLN A 74 -10.13 -2.83 -8.28
CA GLN A 74 -10.53 -3.88 -9.23
C GLN A 74 -12.00 -3.81 -9.62
N LYS A 75 -12.86 -3.21 -8.79
CA LYS A 75 -14.28 -3.03 -9.10
C LYS A 75 -14.44 -2.05 -10.27
N SER A 76 -15.43 -2.31 -11.13
CA SER A 76 -15.64 -1.53 -12.35
C SER A 76 -16.46 -0.25 -12.16
N PHE A 77 -17.09 -0.04 -11.02
CA PHE A 77 -18.00 1.08 -10.76
C PHE A 77 -17.33 2.25 -10.01
N LYS A 78 -17.86 3.46 -10.21
CA LYS A 78 -17.31 4.72 -9.65
C LYS A 78 -17.15 4.71 -8.12
N ASN A 79 -18.15 4.19 -7.39
CA ASN A 79 -18.09 4.11 -5.93
C ASN A 79 -16.92 3.24 -5.44
N GLY A 80 -16.61 2.15 -6.15
CA GLY A 80 -15.43 1.33 -5.85
C GLY A 80 -14.12 2.12 -5.96
N GLN A 81 -14.03 3.04 -6.93
CA GLN A 81 -12.85 3.88 -7.08
C GLN A 81 -12.73 4.93 -5.96
N TRP A 82 -13.84 5.48 -5.47
CA TRP A 82 -13.82 6.35 -4.28
C TRP A 82 -13.35 5.60 -3.04
N ASP A 83 -13.84 4.39 -2.81
CA ASP A 83 -13.41 3.55 -1.70
C ASP A 83 -11.91 3.19 -1.82
N ALA A 84 -11.44 2.94 -3.04
CA ALA A 84 -10.03 2.71 -3.32
C ALA A 84 -9.17 3.93 -2.96
N ILE A 85 -9.54 5.12 -3.44
CA ILE A 85 -8.85 6.38 -3.17
C ILE A 85 -8.76 6.62 -1.66
N GLN A 86 -9.86 6.47 -0.93
CA GLN A 86 -9.86 6.63 0.52
C GLN A 86 -8.93 5.62 1.23
N SER A 87 -8.93 4.37 0.77
CA SER A 87 -8.06 3.33 1.34
C SER A 87 -6.58 3.65 1.09
N PHE A 88 -6.23 4.12 -0.10
CA PHE A 88 -4.85 4.51 -0.40
C PHE A 88 -4.40 5.76 0.37
N TYR A 89 -5.28 6.74 0.61
CA TYR A 89 -4.96 7.86 1.52
C TYR A 89 -4.73 7.39 2.95
N LYS A 90 -5.50 6.42 3.44
CA LYS A 90 -5.25 5.81 4.76
C LYS A 90 -3.89 5.11 4.81
N ALA A 91 -3.48 4.44 3.73
CA ALA A 91 -2.15 3.85 3.64
C ALA A 91 -1.06 4.94 3.66
N ALA A 92 -1.19 5.99 2.85
CA ALA A 92 -0.26 7.11 2.83
C ALA A 92 -0.11 7.79 4.21
N ALA A 93 -1.17 7.86 4.99
CA ALA A 93 -1.14 8.40 6.35
C ALA A 93 -0.36 7.53 7.36
N GLN A 94 -0.22 6.23 7.09
CA GLN A 94 0.57 5.34 7.96
C GLN A 94 2.07 5.48 7.71
N ILE A 95 2.49 5.63 6.44
CA ILE A 95 3.88 5.79 6.03
C ILE A 95 3.93 6.87 4.95
N ASP A 96 4.10 8.11 5.36
CA ASP A 96 4.01 9.31 4.51
C ASP A 96 5.18 9.50 3.54
N THR A 97 6.23 8.69 3.66
CA THR A 97 7.41 8.74 2.79
C THR A 97 7.29 7.90 1.52
N LEU A 98 6.26 7.04 1.43
CA LEU A 98 6.07 6.11 0.31
C LEU A 98 5.15 6.69 -0.77
N GLY A 99 5.59 6.64 -2.03
CA GLY A 99 4.85 7.15 -3.19
C GLY A 99 3.85 6.17 -3.79
N GLU A 100 3.95 4.87 -3.52
CA GLU A 100 3.07 3.86 -4.13
C GLU A 100 1.57 4.12 -3.91
N PRO A 101 1.09 4.55 -2.72
CA PRO A 101 -0.32 4.88 -2.54
C PRO A 101 -0.81 5.95 -3.53
N TYR A 102 0.00 6.97 -3.80
CA TYR A 102 -0.36 8.05 -4.73
C TYR A 102 -0.40 7.59 -6.19
N TYR A 103 0.44 6.63 -6.58
CA TYR A 103 0.31 5.97 -7.88
C TYR A 103 -1.09 5.34 -8.04
N TRP A 104 -1.53 4.58 -7.05
CA TRP A 104 -2.84 3.93 -7.08
C TRP A 104 -4.01 4.90 -6.96
N ILE A 105 -3.84 6.03 -6.26
CA ILE A 105 -4.82 7.13 -6.23
C ILE A 105 -4.98 7.69 -7.64
N GLY A 106 -3.89 7.99 -8.34
CA GLY A 106 -3.92 8.45 -9.72
C GLY A 106 -4.65 7.47 -10.65
N LYS A 107 -4.33 6.18 -10.57
CA LYS A 107 -5.01 5.12 -11.33
C LYS A 107 -6.50 5.03 -11.02
N SER A 108 -6.89 5.27 -9.78
CA SER A 108 -8.28 5.24 -9.37
C SER A 108 -9.05 6.47 -9.85
N TYR A 109 -8.43 7.65 -9.89
CA TYR A 109 -9.01 8.83 -10.52
C TYR A 109 -9.25 8.63 -12.01
N GLU A 110 -8.25 8.13 -12.76
CA GLU A 110 -8.42 7.80 -14.20
C GLU A 110 -9.59 6.84 -14.43
N LYS A 111 -9.74 5.83 -13.58
CA LYS A 111 -10.80 4.83 -13.72
C LYS A 111 -12.17 5.33 -13.28
N LYS A 112 -12.21 6.27 -12.32
CA LYS A 112 -13.44 6.91 -11.83
C LYS A 112 -14.03 7.85 -12.87
N ASP A 113 -13.20 8.66 -13.48
CA ASP A 113 -13.57 9.67 -14.45
C ASP A 113 -12.43 9.94 -15.43
N GLU A 114 -12.57 9.48 -16.66
CA GLU A 114 -11.56 9.64 -17.72
C GLU A 114 -11.26 11.09 -18.07
N MET A 115 -12.09 12.04 -17.61
CA MET A 115 -11.94 13.48 -17.88
C MET A 115 -11.36 14.24 -16.68
N ASP A 116 -11.23 13.61 -15.53
CA ASP A 116 -10.58 14.20 -14.34
C ASP A 116 -9.06 14.05 -14.42
N PHE A 117 -8.48 14.67 -15.48
CA PHE A 117 -7.04 14.61 -15.72
C PHE A 117 -6.23 15.22 -14.58
N ASP A 118 -6.71 16.33 -14.01
CA ASP A 118 -5.93 17.09 -13.04
C ASP A 118 -5.72 16.33 -11.74
N SER A 119 -6.75 15.71 -11.19
CA SER A 119 -6.63 14.90 -9.97
C SER A 119 -5.68 13.72 -10.14
N ALA A 120 -5.72 13.06 -11.29
CA ALA A 120 -4.83 11.93 -11.58
C ALA A 120 -3.38 12.39 -11.78
N LEU A 121 -3.15 13.47 -12.54
CA LEU A 121 -1.81 14.03 -12.76
C LEU A 121 -1.16 14.49 -11.46
N GLU A 122 -1.90 15.22 -10.61
CA GLU A 122 -1.43 15.68 -9.31
C GLU A 122 -1.03 14.50 -8.40
N SER A 123 -1.79 13.40 -8.46
CA SER A 123 -1.47 12.19 -7.71
C SER A 123 -0.17 11.54 -8.20
N TYR A 124 0.06 11.48 -9.51
CA TYR A 124 1.31 10.94 -10.07
C TYR A 124 2.52 11.83 -9.74
N ASP A 125 2.37 13.15 -9.84
CA ASP A 125 3.42 14.08 -9.44
C ASP A 125 3.78 13.89 -7.96
N LYS A 126 2.77 13.76 -7.11
CA LYS A 126 2.98 13.48 -5.68
C LYS A 126 3.70 12.15 -5.44
N ALA A 127 3.38 11.12 -6.19
CA ALA A 127 4.08 9.84 -6.11
C ALA A 127 5.58 9.98 -6.43
N LEU A 128 5.93 10.78 -7.45
CA LEU A 128 7.33 11.00 -7.87
C LEU A 128 8.15 11.83 -6.87
N GLU A 129 7.52 12.66 -6.05
CA GLU A 129 8.18 13.41 -4.96
C GLU A 129 8.61 12.49 -3.80
N LEU A 130 8.02 11.31 -3.68
CA LEU A 130 8.21 10.39 -2.56
C LEU A 130 9.06 9.19 -2.95
N SER A 131 9.35 8.32 -1.99
CA SER A 131 10.13 7.10 -2.21
C SER A 131 9.34 6.08 -3.02
N LEU A 132 9.94 5.60 -4.09
CA LEU A 132 9.38 4.59 -4.99
C LEU A 132 10.45 3.55 -5.33
N THR A 133 10.03 2.30 -5.56
CA THR A 133 10.89 1.32 -6.22
C THR A 133 11.13 1.74 -7.66
N ASP A 134 12.24 1.29 -8.27
CA ASP A 134 12.55 1.61 -9.68
C ASP A 134 11.43 1.15 -10.63
N SER A 135 10.85 -0.01 -10.36
CA SER A 135 9.72 -0.54 -11.12
C SER A 135 8.49 0.37 -11.03
N THR A 136 8.09 0.75 -9.80
CA THR A 136 6.93 1.62 -9.60
C THR A 136 7.18 3.02 -10.16
N ARG A 137 8.39 3.56 -10.04
CA ARG A 137 8.76 4.85 -10.64
C ARG A 137 8.54 4.86 -12.14
N LYS A 138 9.00 3.84 -12.87
CA LYS A 138 8.75 3.70 -14.30
C LYS A 138 7.26 3.63 -14.65
N MET A 139 6.47 2.93 -13.83
CA MET A 139 5.01 2.86 -14.02
C MET A 139 4.36 4.24 -13.85
N VAL A 140 4.78 5.02 -12.85
CA VAL A 140 4.27 6.38 -12.62
C VAL A 140 4.65 7.31 -13.76
N GLU A 141 5.91 7.30 -14.19
CA GLU A 141 6.40 8.12 -15.30
C GLU A 141 5.66 7.81 -16.61
N THR A 142 5.43 6.53 -16.90
CA THR A 142 4.66 6.10 -18.07
C THR A 142 3.22 6.60 -17.99
N ALA A 143 2.56 6.41 -16.84
CA ALA A 143 1.18 6.86 -16.64
C ALA A 143 1.05 8.39 -16.78
N LEU A 144 2.01 9.14 -16.23
CA LEU A 144 2.07 10.59 -16.34
C LEU A 144 2.18 11.07 -17.80
N ILE A 145 3.08 10.47 -18.58
CA ILE A 145 3.27 10.79 -20.01
C ILE A 145 2.01 10.49 -20.81
N GLU A 146 1.43 9.30 -20.63
CA GLU A 146 0.23 8.88 -21.34
C GLU A 146 -0.97 9.77 -21.03
N LEU A 147 -1.17 10.10 -19.74
CA LEU A 147 -2.27 10.95 -19.32
C LEU A 147 -2.12 12.39 -19.79
N THR A 148 -0.90 12.92 -19.78
CA THR A 148 -0.59 14.26 -20.33
C THR A 148 -0.91 14.34 -21.82
N LYS A 149 -0.57 13.30 -22.58
CA LYS A 149 -0.93 13.20 -24.01
C LYS A 149 -2.45 13.19 -24.21
N LYS A 150 -3.18 12.37 -23.45
CA LYS A 150 -4.65 12.34 -23.50
C LYS A 150 -5.28 13.69 -23.20
N LYS A 151 -4.80 14.36 -22.16
CA LYS A 151 -5.27 15.72 -21.78
C LYS A 151 -5.04 16.74 -22.90
N THR A 152 -3.88 16.71 -23.54
CA THR A 152 -3.54 17.61 -24.66
C THR A 152 -4.46 17.35 -25.84
N ILE A 153 -4.65 16.09 -26.26
CA ILE A 153 -5.55 15.71 -27.36
C ILE A 153 -6.98 16.18 -27.05
N TYR A 154 -7.47 15.96 -25.84
CA TYR A 154 -8.80 16.40 -25.43
C TYR A 154 -8.97 17.91 -25.51
N LYS A 155 -8.00 18.68 -25.00
CA LYS A 155 -8.03 20.15 -25.09
C LYS A 155 -8.02 20.63 -26.54
N ASP A 156 -7.24 20.01 -27.41
CA ASP A 156 -7.13 20.39 -28.82
C ASP A 156 -8.42 20.07 -29.60
N PHE A 157 -9.12 18.99 -29.20
CA PHE A 157 -10.40 18.62 -29.81
C PHE A 157 -11.50 19.67 -29.54
N TRP A 158 -11.47 20.31 -28.37
CA TRP A 158 -12.49 21.30 -27.95
C TRP A 158 -12.09 22.78 -28.22
N LYS A 159 -10.98 23.00 -28.88
CA LYS A 159 -10.62 24.32 -29.41
C LYS A 159 -11.39 24.55 -30.70
#